data_9c845995b2d82fa16875a14530fb78a4
#
_entry.id   9c845995b2d82fa16875a14530fb78a4
#
_cell.length_a   1.000
_cell.length_b   1.000
_cell.length_c   1.000
_cell.angle_alpha   90.00
_cell.angle_beta   90.00
_cell.angle_gamma   90.00
#
_symmetry.space_group_name_H-M   'P 1'
#
loop_
_entity.id
_entity.type
_entity.pdbx_description
1 polymer ?
#
loop_
_entity_poly.entity_id
_entity_poly.type
_entity_poly.pdbx_seq_one_letter_code
_entity_poly.pdbx_strand_id
1 'polypeptide(L)' 'MKWTAYYNAKNLFTNEVERVYLGKSFKTKIELVDYLKCVGFAAPDYLLRDNQMAKYNMRQKSAETIYLVKE' A
#
# COMPACT_ATOMS: atom_id res chain seq x y z
N MET A 1 13.00 -13.84 -4.41
CA MET A 1 11.91 -12.89 -4.69
C MET A 1 11.39 -12.29 -3.41
N LYS A 2 11.11 -11.00 -3.43
CA LYS A 2 10.65 -10.29 -2.24
C LYS A 2 9.36 -9.55 -2.53
N TRP A 3 8.56 -9.37 -1.50
CA TRP A 3 7.34 -8.59 -1.58
C TRP A 3 7.54 -7.24 -0.93
N THR A 4 7.15 -6.18 -1.62
CA THR A 4 7.15 -4.82 -1.09
C THR A 4 5.85 -4.13 -1.46
N ALA A 5 5.71 -2.88 -1.06
CA ALA A 5 4.50 -2.13 -1.34
C ALA A 5 4.85 -0.70 -1.73
N TYR A 6 3.97 -0.07 -2.49
CA TYR A 6 4.10 1.33 -2.83
C TYR A 6 2.74 2.01 -2.84
N TYR A 7 2.74 3.31 -2.70
CA TYR A 7 1.55 4.13 -2.92
C TYR A 7 1.87 5.27 -3.87
N ASN A 8 0.86 5.82 -4.49
CA ASN A 8 1.02 6.93 -5.42
C ASN A 8 0.84 8.25 -4.68
N ALA A 9 1.82 9.12 -4.78
CA ALA A 9 1.78 10.46 -4.20
C ALA A 9 1.84 11.50 -5.30
N LYS A 10 0.99 12.52 -5.21
CA LYS A 10 0.99 13.61 -6.18
C LYS A 10 1.93 14.70 -5.71
N ASN A 11 2.87 15.06 -6.58
CA ASN A 11 3.75 16.19 -6.32
C ASN A 11 2.98 17.49 -6.63
N LEU A 12 2.75 18.31 -5.61
CA LEU A 12 1.97 19.53 -5.75
C LEU A 12 2.66 20.60 -6.61
N PHE A 13 3.97 20.52 -6.74
CA PHE A 13 4.73 21.49 -7.53
C PHE A 13 4.73 21.17 -9.03
N THR A 14 4.80 19.88 -9.37
CA THR A 14 4.89 19.45 -10.77
C THR A 14 3.60 18.84 -11.30
N ASN A 15 2.62 18.54 -10.42
CA ASN A 15 1.39 17.83 -10.72
C ASN A 15 1.63 16.39 -11.21
N GLU A 16 2.83 15.88 -11.06
CA GLU A 16 3.15 14.51 -11.43
C GLU A 16 2.82 13.56 -10.29
N VAL A 17 2.43 12.32 -10.67
CA VAL A 17 2.19 11.25 -9.71
C VAL A 17 3.45 10.41 -9.61
N GLU A 18 3.97 10.26 -8.40
CA GLU A 18 5.17 9.49 -8.13
C GLU A 18 4.85 8.28 -7.28
N ARG A 19 5.58 7.19 -7.49
CA ARG A 19 5.49 6.01 -6.63
C ARG A 19 6.40 6.17 -5.43
N VAL A 20 5.83 6.00 -4.25
CA VAL A 20 6.60 6.03 -3.00
C VAL A 20 6.62 4.62 -2.44
N TYR A 21 7.79 4.02 -2.40
CA TYR A 21 7.95 2.65 -1.90
C TYR A 21 8.06 2.62 -0.39
N LEU A 22 7.58 1.53 0.19
CA LEU A 22 7.56 1.34 1.64
C LEU A 22 8.97 1.34 2.26
N GLY A 23 9.98 0.94 1.50
CA GLY A 23 11.34 0.85 2.00
C GLY A 23 11.62 -0.44 2.77
N LYS A 24 10.67 -1.35 2.83
CA LYS A 24 10.82 -2.66 3.46
C LYS A 24 10.40 -3.76 2.50
N SER A 25 11.06 -4.90 2.60
CA SER A 25 10.75 -6.08 1.78
C SER A 25 10.54 -7.29 2.68
N PHE A 26 9.66 -8.20 2.23
CA PHE A 26 9.32 -9.41 2.95
C PHE A 26 9.44 -10.61 2.02
N LYS A 27 9.72 -11.78 2.57
CA LYS A 27 9.86 -13.00 1.78
C LYS A 27 8.53 -13.46 1.19
N THR A 28 7.42 -13.24 1.90
CA THR A 28 6.10 -13.70 1.48
C THR A 28 5.10 -12.56 1.51
N LYS A 29 4.04 -12.71 0.70
CA LYS A 29 2.93 -11.76 0.69
C LYS A 29 2.25 -11.70 2.05
N ILE A 30 2.10 -12.82 2.73
CA ILE A 30 1.45 -12.90 4.04
C ILE A 30 2.18 -12.04 5.07
N GLU A 31 3.51 -12.10 5.10
CA GLU A 31 4.30 -11.28 6.00
C GLU A 31 4.10 -9.79 5.73
N LEU A 32 4.08 -9.40 4.46
CA LEU A 32 3.82 -8.01 4.08
C LEU A 32 2.43 -7.56 4.49
N VAL A 33 1.42 -8.38 4.24
CA VAL A 33 0.03 -8.10 4.62
C VAL A 33 -0.10 -7.92 6.14
N ASP A 34 0.52 -8.82 6.91
CA ASP A 34 0.48 -8.73 8.37
C ASP A 34 1.14 -7.45 8.88
N TYR A 35 2.27 -7.06 8.29
CA TYR A 35 2.92 -5.81 8.64
C TYR A 35 2.01 -4.60 8.35
N LEU A 36 1.39 -4.56 7.18
CA LEU A 36 0.52 -3.46 6.80
C LEU A 36 -0.74 -3.38 7.66
N LYS A 37 -1.27 -4.54 8.10
CA LYS A 37 -2.39 -4.56 9.06
C LYS A 37 -1.99 -3.92 10.39
N CYS A 38 -0.77 -4.16 10.84
CA CYS A 38 -0.25 -3.54 12.06
C CYS A 38 -0.11 -2.02 11.92
N VAL A 39 0.15 -1.54 10.72
CA VAL A 39 0.24 -0.11 10.44
C VAL A 39 -1.14 0.54 10.33
N GLY A 40 -2.19 -0.25 10.13
CA GLY A 40 -3.57 0.25 10.06
C GLY A 40 -4.28 0.04 8.75
N PHE A 41 -3.68 -0.70 7.81
CA PHE A 41 -4.34 -1.01 6.55
C PHE A 41 -5.31 -2.16 6.70
N ALA A 42 -6.42 -2.10 5.96
CA ALA A 42 -7.38 -3.18 5.87
C ALA A 42 -7.15 -3.98 4.59
N ALA A 43 -7.39 -5.28 4.68
CA ALA A 43 -7.14 -6.20 3.58
C ALA A 43 -8.37 -7.07 3.30
N PRO A 44 -9.49 -6.47 2.84
CA PRO A 44 -10.63 -7.28 2.43
C PRO A 44 -10.27 -8.14 1.21
N ASP A 45 -10.92 -9.28 1.08
CA ASP A 45 -10.58 -10.27 0.06
C ASP A 45 -10.56 -9.69 -1.35
N TYR A 46 -11.51 -8.83 -1.67
CA TYR A 46 -11.59 -8.26 -3.02
C TYR A 46 -10.40 -7.35 -3.35
N LEU A 47 -9.82 -6.69 -2.35
CA LEU A 47 -8.60 -5.89 -2.54
C LEU A 47 -7.36 -6.77 -2.62
N LEU A 48 -7.29 -7.81 -1.77
CA LEU A 48 -6.14 -8.72 -1.79
C LEU A 48 -6.00 -9.47 -3.12
N ARG A 49 -7.11 -9.77 -3.78
CA ARG A 49 -7.07 -10.39 -5.12
C ARG A 49 -6.34 -9.52 -6.13
N ASP A 50 -6.46 -8.20 -5.98
CA ASP A 50 -5.84 -7.23 -6.87
C ASP A 50 -4.50 -6.72 -6.32
N ASN A 51 -3.96 -7.39 -5.29
CA ASN A 51 -2.73 -6.99 -4.61
C ASN A 51 -2.79 -5.56 -4.09
N GLN A 52 -3.89 -5.24 -3.41
CA GLN A 52 -4.14 -3.93 -2.84
C GLN A 52 -4.55 -4.04 -1.38
N MET A 53 -4.27 -2.99 -0.63
CA MET A 53 -4.80 -2.79 0.71
C MET A 53 -5.21 -1.32 0.84
N ALA A 54 -6.11 -1.02 1.74
CA ALA A 54 -6.63 0.34 1.89
C ALA A 54 -6.66 0.76 3.35
N LYS A 55 -6.43 2.05 3.57
CA LYS A 55 -6.52 2.68 4.88
C LYS A 55 -7.46 3.89 4.76
N TYR A 56 -8.50 3.90 5.58
CA TYR A 56 -9.42 5.03 5.59
C TYR A 56 -8.89 6.14 6.49
N ASN A 57 -8.79 7.34 5.96
CA ASN A 57 -8.37 8.51 6.71
C ASN A 57 -9.62 9.33 7.07
N MET A 58 -9.98 9.30 8.35
CA MET A 58 -11.19 9.98 8.83
C MET A 58 -11.09 11.50 8.73
N ARG A 59 -9.89 12.06 8.85
CA ARG A 59 -9.71 13.52 8.77
C ARG A 59 -9.97 14.04 7.37
N GLN A 60 -9.51 13.30 6.35
CA GLN A 60 -9.68 13.69 4.95
C GLN A 60 -10.91 13.07 4.31
N LYS A 61 -11.61 12.20 5.04
CA LYS A 61 -12.76 11.44 4.55
C LYS A 61 -12.48 10.74 3.23
N SER A 62 -11.28 10.18 3.13
CA SER A 62 -10.82 9.50 1.92
C SER A 62 -10.11 8.21 2.27
N ALA A 63 -10.02 7.30 1.31
CA ALA A 63 -9.28 6.07 1.45
C ALA A 63 -7.95 6.18 0.72
N GLU A 64 -6.89 5.74 1.38
CA GLU A 64 -5.57 5.60 0.77
C GLU A 64 -5.38 4.15 0.35
N THR A 65 -4.93 3.94 -0.87
CA THR A 65 -4.66 2.61 -1.39
C THR A 65 -3.17 2.38 -1.50
N ILE A 66 -2.71 1.22 -1.02
CA ILE A 66 -1.34 0.78 -1.17
C ILE A 66 -1.33 -0.47 -2.04
N TYR A 67 -0.34 -0.56 -2.93
CA TYR A 67 -0.23 -1.65 -3.90
C TYR A 67 0.88 -2.60 -3.48
N LEU A 68 0.58 -3.89 -3.49
CA LEU A 68 1.54 -4.94 -3.14
C LEU A 68 2.20 -5.43 -4.42
N VAL A 69 3.53 -5.44 -4.44
CA VAL A 69 4.27 -5.86 -5.63
C VAL A 69 5.34 -6.87 -5.27
N LYS A 70 5.61 -7.76 -6.20
CA LYS A 70 6.65 -8.77 -6.08
C LYS A 70 7.83 -8.35 -6.92
N GLU A 71 8.96 -8.23 -6.27
CA GLU A 71 10.22 -7.89 -6.94
C GLU A 71 10.95 -9.14 -7.45
#